data_4307c419383c4d3499d70c9df31d2b61
#
_entry.id   4307c419383c4d3499d70c9df31d2b61
#
_cell.length_a   1.000
_cell.length_b   1.000
_cell.length_c   1.000
_cell.angle_alpha   90.00
_cell.angle_beta   90.00
_cell.angle_gamma   90.00
#
_symmetry.space_group_name_H-M   'P 1'
#
loop_
_entity.id
_entity.type
_entity.pdbx_description
1 polymer ?
#
loop_
_entity_poly.entity_id
_entity_poly.type
_entity_poly.pdbx_seq_one_letter_code
_entity_poly.pdbx_strand_id
1 'polypeptide(L)'
;DVIINEGVKLGKAVQIALNQTVGAYAIAVYNKTKPDEIVVARLGSPLAIGVGEDEFFIASDASPFIEYTNNAIYLEDGEMAVVRRGKEVKVRKIKDDTLVDPYVQELQLNLEQIEKGGYDHFMLKEIYEQPSAILDTFRGRMLPNEGIIKMAGIEDNMKTFLNANRIIVVACG
;
A
#
# COMPACT_ATOMS: atom_id res chain seq x y z
N ASP A 1 -10.09 17.61 14.57
CA ASP A 1 -10.01 19.05 14.92
C ASP A 1 -10.05 19.29 16.43
N VAL A 2 -10.94 18.63 17.19
CA VAL A 2 -11.04 18.82 18.66
C VAL A 2 -9.72 18.49 19.36
N ILE A 3 -9.12 17.34 19.03
CA ILE A 3 -7.88 16.86 19.64
C ILE A 3 -6.69 17.79 19.33
N ILE A 4 -6.65 18.36 18.13
CA ILE A 4 -5.59 19.32 17.74
C ILE A 4 -5.77 20.65 18.49
N ASN A 5 -7.01 21.10 18.67
CA ASN A 5 -7.32 22.33 19.41
C ASN A 5 -6.95 22.24 20.90
N GLU A 6 -6.85 21.03 21.46
CA GLU A 6 -6.35 20.77 22.81
C GLU A 6 -4.81 20.80 22.91
N GLY A 7 -4.11 21.19 21.85
CA GLY A 7 -2.64 21.29 21.82
C GLY A 7 -1.91 19.97 21.56
N VAL A 8 -2.62 18.94 21.19
CA VAL A 8 -2.03 17.63 20.85
C VAL A 8 -1.33 17.70 19.50
N LYS A 9 -0.14 17.10 19.38
CA LYS A 9 0.60 17.01 18.12
C LYS A 9 -0.19 16.21 17.07
N LEU A 10 -0.07 16.61 15.79
CA LEU A 10 -0.82 15.98 14.69
C LEU A 10 -0.70 14.45 14.67
N GLY A 11 0.52 13.89 14.77
CA GLY A 11 0.73 12.45 14.80
C GLY A 11 -0.04 11.75 15.92
N LYS A 12 -0.07 12.34 17.13
CA LYS A 12 -0.82 11.77 18.26
C LYS A 12 -2.33 11.90 18.07
N ALA A 13 -2.80 13.00 17.51
CA ALA A 13 -4.20 13.20 17.19
C ALA A 13 -4.70 12.17 16.17
N VAL A 14 -3.91 11.92 15.12
CA VAL A 14 -4.20 10.91 14.11
C VAL A 14 -4.22 9.51 14.72
N GLN A 15 -3.23 9.17 15.55
CA GLN A 15 -3.18 7.89 16.24
C GLN A 15 -4.44 7.63 17.07
N ILE A 16 -4.86 8.59 17.87
CA ILE A 16 -6.07 8.48 18.71
C ILE A 16 -7.32 8.25 17.86
N ALA A 17 -7.45 8.98 16.75
CA ALA A 17 -8.57 8.83 15.83
C ALA A 17 -8.58 7.46 15.16
N LEU A 18 -7.42 6.98 14.69
CA LEU A 18 -7.29 5.71 14.00
C LEU A 18 -7.53 4.50 14.90
N ASN A 19 -7.22 4.59 16.19
CA ASN A 19 -7.57 3.54 17.16
C ASN A 19 -9.10 3.34 17.34
N GLN A 20 -9.91 4.28 16.85
CA GLN A 20 -11.38 4.21 16.87
C GLN A 20 -11.96 3.91 15.47
N THR A 21 -11.10 3.85 14.45
CA THR A 21 -11.54 3.64 13.06
C THR A 21 -11.61 2.15 12.76
N VAL A 22 -12.71 1.74 12.13
CA VAL A 22 -12.95 0.36 11.69
C VAL A 22 -12.97 0.32 10.18
N GLY A 23 -12.28 -0.67 9.58
CA GLY A 23 -12.21 -0.87 8.15
C GLY A 23 -10.82 -0.57 7.57
N ALA A 24 -10.65 -0.86 6.27
CA ALA A 24 -9.41 -0.61 5.55
C ALA A 24 -9.25 0.88 5.20
N TYR A 25 -8.03 1.37 5.29
CA TYR A 25 -7.67 2.74 4.90
C TYR A 25 -6.20 2.87 4.50
N ALA A 26 -5.93 3.82 3.61
CA ALA A 26 -4.65 4.46 3.41
C ALA A 26 -4.89 5.98 3.38
N ILE A 27 -4.32 6.70 4.31
CA ILE A 27 -4.59 8.12 4.50
C ILE A 27 -3.32 8.94 4.61
N ALA A 28 -3.41 10.18 4.13
CA ALA A 28 -2.43 11.23 4.36
C ALA A 28 -3.13 12.43 5.00
N VAL A 29 -2.62 12.89 6.13
CA VAL A 29 -3.21 13.97 6.92
C VAL A 29 -2.18 15.07 7.11
N TYR A 30 -2.54 16.30 6.78
CA TYR A 30 -1.71 17.46 7.07
C TYR A 30 -2.52 18.55 7.79
N ASN A 31 -1.82 19.41 8.51
CA ASN A 31 -2.40 20.58 9.15
C ASN A 31 -1.99 21.85 8.40
N LYS A 32 -2.97 22.60 7.85
CA LYS A 32 -2.72 23.83 7.10
C LYS A 32 -1.95 24.91 7.88
N THR A 33 -2.00 24.88 9.21
CA THR A 33 -1.26 25.81 10.06
C THR A 33 0.18 25.36 10.35
N LYS A 34 0.51 24.08 10.03
CA LYS A 34 1.84 23.49 10.16
C LYS A 34 2.10 22.59 8.93
N PRO A 35 2.32 23.18 7.75
CA PRO A 35 2.37 22.44 6.48
C PRO A 35 3.62 21.57 6.31
N ASP A 36 4.63 21.73 7.17
CA ASP A 36 5.91 20.98 7.08
C ASP A 36 5.82 19.53 7.59
N GLU A 37 4.64 19.11 8.04
CA GLU A 37 4.42 17.77 8.58
C GLU A 37 3.21 17.11 7.90
N ILE A 38 3.43 15.91 7.39
CA ILE A 38 2.37 15.02 6.91
C ILE A 38 2.40 13.76 7.75
N VAL A 39 1.24 13.31 8.18
CA VAL A 39 1.07 12.02 8.86
C VAL A 39 0.36 11.08 7.90
N VAL A 40 0.96 9.93 7.66
CA VAL A 40 0.40 8.88 6.80
C VAL A 40 0.16 7.62 7.61
N ALA A 41 -0.86 6.86 7.26
CA ALA A 41 -1.18 5.63 7.95
C ALA A 41 -1.94 4.66 7.04
N ARG A 42 -1.76 3.36 7.27
CA ARG A 42 -2.47 2.33 6.53
C ARG A 42 -3.00 1.20 7.41
N LEU A 43 -4.07 0.60 6.92
CA LEU A 43 -4.62 -0.68 7.36
C LEU A 43 -5.38 -1.30 6.18
N GLY A 44 -4.96 -2.46 5.70
CA GLY A 44 -5.63 -3.21 4.63
C GLY A 44 -5.54 -2.59 3.22
N SER A 45 -5.08 -1.34 3.09
CA SER A 45 -4.84 -0.67 1.82
C SER A 45 -3.38 -0.30 1.66
N PRO A 46 -2.78 -0.41 0.45
CA PRO A 46 -1.35 -0.15 0.27
C PRO A 46 -1.00 1.33 0.45
N LEU A 47 0.21 1.59 0.98
CA LEU A 47 0.80 2.92 1.06
C LEU A 47 2.32 2.81 1.08
N ALA A 48 2.96 3.59 0.20
CA ALA A 48 4.40 3.70 0.06
C ALA A 48 4.83 5.16 0.26
N ILE A 49 6.03 5.34 0.83
CA ILE A 49 6.69 6.63 1.00
C ILE A 49 7.99 6.59 0.21
N GLY A 50 8.08 7.33 -0.89
CA GLY A 50 9.31 7.56 -1.62
C GLY A 50 10.23 8.50 -0.85
N VAL A 51 11.50 8.13 -0.70
CA VAL A 51 12.51 8.93 0.03
C VAL A 51 13.46 9.55 -0.99
N GLY A 52 13.27 10.83 -1.30
CA GLY A 52 14.17 11.63 -2.13
C GLY A 52 15.23 12.36 -1.31
N GLU A 53 16.06 13.17 -1.97
CA GLU A 53 17.18 13.87 -1.32
C GLU A 53 16.69 14.93 -0.32
N ASP A 54 15.75 15.79 -0.73
CA ASP A 54 15.14 16.83 0.13
C ASP A 54 13.60 16.78 0.10
N GLU A 55 13.04 15.69 -0.33
CA GLU A 55 11.60 15.56 -0.54
C GLU A 55 11.12 14.13 -0.28
N PHE A 56 9.83 14.03 -0.07
CA PHE A 56 9.14 12.75 0.12
C PHE A 56 7.95 12.66 -0.80
N PHE A 57 7.68 11.47 -1.26
CA PHE A 57 6.54 11.14 -2.10
C PHE A 57 5.61 10.20 -1.33
N ILE A 58 4.31 10.39 -1.44
CA ILE A 58 3.31 9.54 -0.79
C ILE A 58 2.37 9.04 -1.86
N ALA A 59 2.30 7.72 -2.01
CA ALA A 59 1.46 7.09 -3.02
C ALA A 59 0.98 5.70 -2.55
N SER A 60 0.05 5.10 -3.29
CA SER A 60 -0.40 3.74 -3.03
C SER A 60 0.65 2.69 -3.39
N ASP A 61 1.47 2.99 -4.40
CA ASP A 61 2.61 2.16 -4.85
C ASP A 61 3.76 3.05 -5.31
N ALA A 62 4.88 2.45 -5.74
CA ALA A 62 6.08 3.19 -6.12
C ALA A 62 6.04 3.81 -7.53
N SER A 63 5.13 3.39 -8.41
CA SER A 63 5.09 3.82 -9.80
C SER A 63 5.05 5.34 -9.99
N PRO A 64 4.29 6.12 -9.18
CA PRO A 64 4.24 7.57 -9.34
C PRO A 64 5.54 8.32 -9.00
N PHE A 65 6.44 7.72 -8.23
CA PHE A 65 7.64 8.41 -7.77
C PHE A 65 8.97 7.74 -8.15
N ILE A 66 8.92 6.62 -8.87
CA ILE A 66 10.15 5.89 -9.25
C ILE A 66 11.09 6.70 -10.14
N GLU A 67 10.56 7.66 -10.91
CA GLU A 67 11.36 8.59 -11.71
C GLU A 67 12.17 9.59 -10.85
N TYR A 68 11.75 9.78 -9.60
CA TYR A 68 12.35 10.75 -8.68
C TYR A 68 13.21 10.10 -7.62
N THR A 69 12.88 8.89 -7.18
CA THR A 69 13.65 8.14 -6.20
C THR A 69 13.42 6.64 -6.30
N ASN A 70 14.50 5.87 -6.13
CA ASN A 70 14.45 4.41 -6.02
C ASN A 70 14.30 3.93 -4.58
N ASN A 71 14.31 4.82 -3.60
CA ASN A 71 14.21 4.47 -2.20
C ASN A 71 12.76 4.59 -1.72
N ALA A 72 12.21 3.51 -1.21
CA ALA A 72 10.84 3.48 -0.71
C ALA A 72 10.73 2.82 0.68
N ILE A 73 9.83 3.34 1.50
CA ILE A 73 9.39 2.73 2.74
C ILE A 73 7.94 2.26 2.50
N TYR A 74 7.70 0.96 2.65
CA TYR A 74 6.35 0.40 2.66
C TYR A 74 5.90 0.24 4.10
N LEU A 75 4.80 0.89 4.46
CA LEU A 75 4.21 0.70 5.77
C LEU A 75 3.52 -0.65 5.84
N GLU A 76 3.63 -1.30 6.97
CA GLU A 76 2.85 -2.50 7.29
C GLU A 76 1.45 -2.14 7.81
N ASP A 77 0.55 -3.12 7.86
CA ASP A 77 -0.78 -2.92 8.40
C ASP A 77 -0.75 -2.47 9.87
N GLY A 78 -1.49 -1.42 10.17
CA GLY A 78 -1.53 -0.83 11.50
C GLY A 78 -0.32 0.06 11.81
N GLU A 79 0.45 0.46 10.81
CA GLU A 79 1.52 1.42 10.95
C GLU A 79 1.11 2.82 10.50
N MET A 80 1.76 3.80 11.09
CA MET A 80 1.70 5.20 10.71
C MET A 80 3.11 5.80 10.66
N ALA A 81 3.29 6.76 9.77
CA ALA A 81 4.54 7.49 9.66
C ALA A 81 4.32 8.99 9.79
N VAL A 82 5.30 9.66 10.40
CA VAL A 82 5.38 11.11 10.42
C VAL A 82 6.51 11.54 9.50
N VAL A 83 6.12 12.19 8.41
CA VAL A 83 7.01 12.67 7.36
C VAL A 83 7.21 14.17 7.53
N ARG A 84 8.46 14.61 7.60
CA ARG A 84 8.84 16.03 7.71
C ARG A 84 10.01 16.31 6.80
N ARG A 85 9.94 17.44 6.10
CA ARG A 85 11.03 17.88 5.22
C ARG A 85 12.35 17.96 5.98
N GLY A 86 13.41 17.42 5.39
CA GLY A 86 14.77 17.43 5.96
C GLY A 86 14.94 16.64 7.27
N LYS A 87 14.03 15.68 7.55
CA LYS A 87 14.12 14.80 8.73
C LYS A 87 13.85 13.36 8.33
N GLU A 88 14.42 12.44 9.08
CA GLU A 88 14.13 11.01 8.94
C GLU A 88 12.65 10.71 9.17
N VAL A 89 12.13 9.79 8.38
CA VAL A 89 10.76 9.27 8.54
C VAL A 89 10.67 8.48 9.83
N LYS A 90 9.69 8.80 10.66
CA LYS A 90 9.44 8.07 11.90
C LYS A 90 8.20 7.23 11.77
N VAL A 91 8.38 5.92 11.78
CA VAL A 91 7.29 4.94 11.70
C VAL A 91 6.91 4.47 13.11
N ARG A 92 5.60 4.32 13.35
CA ARG A 92 5.04 3.85 14.63
C ARG A 92 3.85 2.94 14.41
N LYS A 93 3.64 2.02 15.34
CA LYS A 93 2.41 1.24 15.41
C LYS A 93 1.26 2.08 15.94
N ILE A 94 0.13 2.05 15.27
CA ILE A 94 -1.06 2.82 15.64
C ILE A 94 -1.58 2.38 17.01
N LYS A 95 -1.58 1.07 17.26
CA LYS A 95 -2.15 0.47 18.48
C LYS A 95 -1.53 0.98 19.77
N ASP A 96 -0.23 1.03 19.86
CA ASP A 96 0.51 1.24 21.11
C ASP A 96 1.58 2.34 21.03
N ASP A 97 1.69 3.05 19.91
CA ASP A 97 2.67 4.10 19.65
C ASP A 97 4.14 3.62 19.66
N THR A 98 4.38 2.31 19.55
CA THR A 98 5.72 1.73 19.51
C THR A 98 6.45 2.22 18.26
N LEU A 99 7.68 2.72 18.43
CA LEU A 99 8.55 3.10 17.33
C LEU A 99 9.00 1.86 16.55
N VAL A 100 8.90 1.93 15.24
CA VAL A 100 9.39 0.92 14.31
C VAL A 100 10.56 1.50 13.54
N ASP A 101 11.62 0.73 13.37
CA ASP A 101 12.73 1.12 12.50
C ASP A 101 12.29 0.96 11.04
N PRO A 102 12.18 2.06 10.26
CA PRO A 102 11.69 1.97 8.90
C PRO A 102 12.71 1.26 8.01
N TYR A 103 12.28 0.20 7.34
CA TYR A 103 13.10 -0.43 6.31
C TYR A 103 12.97 0.33 5.00
N VAL A 104 14.06 0.97 4.59
CA VAL A 104 14.17 1.61 3.28
C VAL A 104 14.56 0.55 2.26
N GLN A 105 13.67 0.25 1.34
CA GLN A 105 13.90 -0.69 0.26
C GLN A 105 14.38 0.06 -0.98
N GLU A 106 15.51 -0.35 -1.54
CA GLU A 106 15.93 0.11 -2.86
C GLU A 106 15.16 -0.66 -3.95
N LEU A 107 14.42 0.08 -4.75
CA LEU A 107 13.58 -0.46 -5.80
C LEU A 107 14.41 -0.79 -7.03
N GLN A 108 14.46 -2.06 -7.40
CA GLN A 108 15.01 -2.52 -8.67
C GLN A 108 13.92 -2.57 -9.76
N LEU A 109 13.17 -1.48 -9.93
CA LEU A 109 12.17 -1.40 -10.97
C LEU A 109 12.82 -0.89 -12.26
N ASN A 110 12.76 -1.66 -13.32
CA ASN A 110 13.12 -1.21 -14.65
C ASN A 110 12.08 -0.20 -15.13
N LEU A 111 12.50 1.03 -15.43
CA LEU A 111 11.67 2.07 -16.05
C LEU A 111 10.90 1.54 -17.27
N GLU A 112 11.47 0.62 -18.03
CA GLU A 112 10.83 -0.04 -19.16
C GLU A 112 9.54 -0.81 -18.81
N GLN A 113 9.42 -1.32 -17.57
CA GLN A 113 8.20 -2.00 -17.11
C GLN A 113 7.09 -1.02 -16.72
N ILE A 114 7.46 0.19 -16.33
CA ILE A 114 6.53 1.25 -15.93
C ILE A 114 6.10 2.05 -17.15
N GLU A 115 6.95 2.14 -18.15
CA GLU A 115 6.64 2.84 -19.41
C GLU A 115 5.51 2.14 -20.19
N LYS A 116 4.87 2.87 -21.09
CA LYS A 116 3.80 2.37 -21.94
C LYS A 116 4.20 1.21 -22.86
N GLY A 117 5.50 0.84 -22.91
CA GLY A 117 6.01 -0.29 -23.68
C GLY A 117 5.70 -0.19 -25.18
N GLY A 118 5.72 1.04 -25.74
CA GLY A 118 5.39 1.30 -27.15
C GLY A 118 3.91 1.47 -27.46
N TYR A 119 3.04 1.42 -26.46
CA TYR A 119 1.62 1.68 -26.62
C TYR A 119 1.28 3.16 -26.37
N ASP A 120 0.30 3.72 -27.07
CA ASP A 120 -0.12 5.11 -26.90
C ASP A 120 -0.77 5.38 -25.54
N HIS A 121 -1.42 4.35 -24.96
CA HIS A 121 -2.16 4.44 -23.71
C HIS A 121 -1.89 3.25 -22.78
N PHE A 122 -1.84 3.48 -21.47
CA PHE A 122 -1.68 2.42 -20.47
C PHE A 122 -2.76 1.35 -20.58
N MET A 123 -4.02 1.73 -20.73
CA MET A 123 -5.13 0.78 -20.92
C MET A 123 -4.89 -0.14 -22.13
N LEU A 124 -4.35 0.39 -23.23
CA LEU A 124 -4.04 -0.43 -24.41
C LEU A 124 -2.93 -1.43 -24.09
N LYS A 125 -1.87 -1.01 -23.40
CA LYS A 125 -0.83 -1.89 -22.88
C LYS A 125 -1.42 -2.99 -22.02
N GLU A 126 -2.24 -2.65 -21.02
CA GLU A 126 -2.86 -3.59 -20.10
C GLU A 126 -3.76 -4.62 -20.82
N ILE A 127 -4.49 -4.19 -21.84
CA ILE A 127 -5.30 -5.11 -22.69
C ILE A 127 -4.41 -6.18 -23.33
N TYR A 128 -3.28 -5.79 -23.90
CA TYR A 128 -2.36 -6.72 -24.54
C TYR A 128 -1.51 -7.53 -23.55
N GLU A 129 -1.33 -7.04 -22.33
CA GLU A 129 -0.63 -7.77 -21.26
C GLU A 129 -1.50 -8.82 -20.56
N GLN A 130 -2.83 -8.80 -20.73
CA GLN A 130 -3.75 -9.75 -20.08
C GLN A 130 -3.33 -11.22 -20.18
N PRO A 131 -2.91 -11.76 -21.34
CA PRO A 131 -2.47 -13.14 -21.40
C PRO A 131 -1.31 -13.46 -20.46
N SER A 132 -0.32 -12.58 -20.40
CA SER A 132 0.85 -12.73 -19.52
C SER A 132 0.47 -12.58 -18.05
N ALA A 133 -0.35 -11.57 -17.72
CA ALA A 133 -0.83 -11.33 -16.36
C ALA A 133 -1.65 -12.52 -15.83
N ILE A 134 -2.49 -13.13 -16.68
CA ILE A 134 -3.25 -14.33 -16.34
C ILE A 134 -2.31 -15.52 -16.10
N LEU A 135 -1.34 -15.74 -16.99
CA LEU A 135 -0.36 -16.82 -16.83
C LEU A 135 0.46 -16.65 -15.54
N ASP A 136 0.89 -15.42 -15.22
CA ASP A 136 1.61 -15.13 -14.00
C ASP A 136 0.76 -15.35 -12.75
N THR A 137 -0.53 -15.05 -12.82
CA THR A 137 -1.49 -15.34 -11.74
C THR A 137 -1.60 -16.84 -11.46
N PHE A 138 -1.52 -17.67 -12.50
CA PHE A 138 -1.57 -19.12 -12.37
C PHE A 138 -0.22 -19.78 -12.05
N ARG A 139 0.89 -19.04 -12.19
CA ARG A 139 2.23 -19.59 -12.00
C ARG A 139 2.40 -20.20 -10.60
N GLY A 140 2.77 -21.48 -10.53
CA GLY A 140 2.91 -22.25 -9.30
C GLY A 140 1.58 -22.63 -8.60
N ARG A 141 0.43 -22.24 -9.18
CA ARG A 141 -0.90 -22.57 -8.64
C ARG A 141 -1.63 -23.60 -9.49
N MET A 142 -1.40 -23.59 -10.79
CA MET A 142 -1.96 -24.55 -11.70
C MET A 142 -0.97 -25.72 -11.92
N LEU A 143 -1.41 -26.94 -11.63
CA LEU A 143 -0.67 -28.18 -11.83
C LEU A 143 -1.32 -28.97 -12.97
N PRO A 144 -1.02 -28.65 -14.24
CA PRO A 144 -1.76 -29.20 -15.39
C PRO A 144 -1.66 -30.72 -15.49
N ASN A 145 -0.53 -31.29 -15.11
CA ASN A 145 -0.30 -32.74 -15.17
C ASN A 145 -1.14 -33.50 -14.13
N GLU A 146 -1.56 -32.82 -13.06
CA GLU A 146 -2.38 -33.40 -12.01
C GLU A 146 -3.85 -33.00 -12.15
N GLY A 147 -4.14 -32.07 -13.05
CA GLY A 147 -5.51 -31.55 -13.25
C GLY A 147 -6.07 -30.76 -12.08
N ILE A 148 -5.19 -30.19 -11.24
CA ILE A 148 -5.60 -29.47 -10.03
C ILE A 148 -5.08 -28.04 -9.99
N ILE A 149 -5.79 -27.22 -9.24
CA ILE A 149 -5.39 -25.85 -8.90
C ILE A 149 -5.13 -25.80 -7.39
N LYS A 150 -3.93 -25.38 -6.99
CA LYS A 150 -3.54 -25.19 -5.59
C LYS A 150 -3.69 -23.72 -5.19
N MET A 151 -4.57 -23.47 -4.22
CA MET A 151 -4.76 -22.16 -3.62
C MET A 151 -5.00 -22.34 -2.12
N ALA A 152 -3.96 -22.17 -1.31
CA ALA A 152 -3.97 -22.47 0.13
C ALA A 152 -5.21 -21.89 0.86
N GLY A 153 -5.55 -20.61 0.63
CA GLY A 153 -6.72 -20.00 1.25
C GLY A 153 -8.05 -20.62 0.87
N ILE A 154 -8.13 -21.26 -0.31
CA ILE A 154 -9.34 -22.01 -0.75
C ILE A 154 -9.32 -23.41 -0.15
N GLU A 155 -8.18 -24.09 -0.13
CA GLU A 155 -8.02 -25.44 0.45
C GLU A 155 -8.43 -25.46 1.92
N ASP A 156 -7.98 -24.48 2.70
CA ASP A 156 -8.32 -24.33 4.13
C ASP A 156 -9.82 -24.11 4.37
N ASN A 157 -10.53 -23.59 3.36
CA ASN A 157 -11.96 -23.25 3.45
C ASN A 157 -12.82 -24.07 2.48
N MET A 158 -12.32 -25.15 1.93
CA MET A 158 -12.99 -25.94 0.88
C MET A 158 -14.44 -26.31 1.23
N LYS A 159 -14.69 -26.75 2.47
CA LYS A 159 -16.05 -27.12 2.90
C LYS A 159 -17.00 -25.93 2.87
N THR A 160 -16.52 -24.73 3.20
CA THR A 160 -17.32 -23.50 3.14
C THR A 160 -17.67 -23.16 1.69
N PHE A 161 -16.71 -23.25 0.78
CA PHE A 161 -16.95 -22.98 -0.64
C PHE A 161 -17.90 -24.00 -1.29
N LEU A 162 -17.71 -25.28 -1.01
CA LEU A 162 -18.56 -26.34 -1.57
C LEU A 162 -20.01 -26.30 -1.08
N ASN A 163 -20.23 -25.80 0.14
CA ASN A 163 -21.57 -25.67 0.72
C ASN A 163 -22.19 -24.28 0.52
N ALA A 164 -21.50 -23.37 -0.13
CA ALA A 164 -22.00 -22.01 -0.37
C ALA A 164 -23.11 -22.02 -1.43
N ASN A 165 -24.30 -21.53 -1.06
CA ASN A 165 -25.40 -21.32 -2.00
C ASN A 165 -25.18 -20.07 -2.87
N ARG A 166 -24.31 -19.15 -2.43
CA ARG A 166 -24.02 -17.90 -3.13
C ARG A 166 -22.60 -17.45 -2.85
N ILE A 167 -21.89 -17.09 -3.90
CA ILE A 167 -20.56 -16.46 -3.84
C ILE A 167 -20.69 -15.07 -4.46
N ILE A 168 -20.23 -14.05 -3.75
CA ILE A 168 -20.18 -12.67 -4.24
C ILE A 168 -18.72 -12.29 -4.36
N VAL A 169 -18.30 -11.93 -5.57
CA VAL A 169 -16.97 -11.40 -5.85
C VAL A 169 -17.08 -9.88 -5.95
N VAL A 170 -16.31 -9.17 -5.14
CA VAL A 170 -16.21 -7.72 -5.17
C VAL A 170 -14.79 -7.31 -5.49
N ALA A 171 -14.64 -6.31 -6.34
CA ALA A 171 -13.35 -5.78 -6.75
C ALA A 171 -13.47 -4.28 -7.02
N CYS A 172 -12.33 -3.58 -7.00
CA CYS A 172 -12.24 -2.18 -7.43
C CYS A 172 -11.62 -2.15 -8.84
N GLY A 173 -12.37 -1.63 -9.80
CA GLY A 173 -11.91 -1.39 -11.17
C GLY A 173 -12.10 -2.55 -12.10
#